data_0b2f3c30757e85a49afffe4a58f6e545
#
_entry.id   0b2f3c30757e85a49afffe4a58f6e545
#
_cell.length_a   1.000
_cell.length_b   1.000
_cell.length_c   1.000
_cell.angle_alpha   90.00
_cell.angle_beta   90.00
_cell.angle_gamma   90.00
#
_symmetry.space_group_name_H-M   'P 1'
#
loop_
_entity.id
_entity.type
_entity.pdbx_description
1 polymer ?
#
loop_
_entity_poly.entity_id
_entity_poly.type
_entity_poly.pdbx_seq_one_letter_code
_entity_poly.pdbx_strand_id
1 'polypeptide(L)'
;MKSWKKLVIVIVAGVATIGGVCLTMVEKTDEAIQKTVVAVVNDEDITLGEVNGNLKGLYTTLETQYGSDYLKDSQIQSRVLYERQSMLSSLVQEKLMVLQAEKLGIVPSEDKVNTQIGAKMESLKEYLGDKYDEYIETYGEGSVKEMFKSSIICEILQDYMTKDLSVSDEEVETYYNENKNDYLNYGSANIKELSFKTEEEANVASEAIKNGTATFDALYNEYVANVEKAEAEDATDEEKNLPTASDLGKIGYNSTTYETTFMETVKGITESKGVSGVINYNSKYVILQGDNVVATTEKPLDDELKEEVKEKVLYNKKVDVMTEGLTAWEEEFNAKTYTDKLKEGL
;
A
#
# COMPACT_ATOMS: atom_id res chain seq x y z
N MET A 1 -4.83 1.93 -26.59
CA MET A 1 -4.47 0.55 -26.19
C MET A 1 -4.51 0.52 -24.69
N LYS A 2 -5.62 0.04 -24.08
CA LYS A 2 -5.76 -0.11 -22.64
C LYS A 2 -5.04 -1.40 -22.24
N SER A 3 -3.95 -1.28 -21.50
CA SER A 3 -3.27 -2.43 -20.91
C SER A 3 -4.13 -2.94 -19.73
N TRP A 4 -4.78 -4.05 -19.91
CA TRP A 4 -5.42 -4.79 -18.84
C TRP A 4 -4.32 -5.34 -17.92
N LYS A 5 -4.09 -4.67 -16.82
CA LYS A 5 -3.34 -5.27 -15.70
C LYS A 5 -4.25 -6.33 -15.09
N LYS A 6 -4.03 -7.60 -15.43
CA LYS A 6 -4.64 -8.71 -14.70
C LYS A 6 -4.11 -8.66 -13.27
N LEU A 7 -4.99 -8.31 -12.35
CA LEU A 7 -4.68 -8.24 -10.93
C LEU A 7 -4.79 -9.66 -10.36
N VAL A 8 -3.67 -10.20 -9.91
CA VAL A 8 -3.68 -11.44 -9.09
C VAL A 8 -4.08 -11.00 -7.69
N ILE A 9 -5.24 -11.46 -7.23
CA ILE A 9 -5.71 -11.19 -5.87
C ILE A 9 -4.95 -12.12 -4.94
N VAL A 10 -3.99 -11.58 -4.20
CA VAL A 10 -3.34 -12.29 -3.08
C VAL A 10 -4.12 -11.94 -1.82
N ILE A 11 -4.93 -12.89 -1.34
CA ILE A 11 -5.71 -12.74 -0.11
C ILE A 11 -4.90 -13.37 1.02
N VAL A 12 -4.51 -12.59 2.00
CA VAL A 12 -3.82 -13.06 3.21
C VAL A 12 -4.87 -13.28 4.30
N ALA A 13 -5.34 -14.52 4.44
CA ALA A 13 -6.13 -14.94 5.60
C ALA A 13 -5.23 -15.73 6.56
N GLY A 14 -4.96 -15.19 7.73
CA GLY A 14 -4.14 -15.87 8.74
C GLY A 14 -4.97 -16.80 9.62
N VAL A 15 -4.63 -18.09 9.66
CA VAL A 15 -5.12 -19.02 10.69
C VAL A 15 -3.97 -19.38 11.64
N ALA A 16 -4.09 -19.02 12.90
CA ALA A 16 -3.15 -19.37 13.96
C ALA A 16 -3.70 -20.55 14.78
N THR A 17 -3.03 -21.70 14.74
CA THR A 17 -3.24 -22.75 15.72
C THR A 17 -2.00 -22.98 16.57
N ILE A 18 -2.18 -22.95 17.90
CA ILE A 18 -1.13 -23.10 18.92
C ILE A 18 -1.01 -24.56 19.29
N GLY A 19 0.18 -25.13 19.11
CA GLY A 19 0.53 -26.42 19.67
C GLY A 19 2.02 -26.44 20.05
N GLY A 20 2.33 -26.35 21.33
CA GLY A 20 3.71 -26.35 21.80
C GLY A 20 4.26 -27.75 22.04
N VAL A 21 5.47 -28.00 21.55
CA VAL A 21 6.32 -29.14 21.98
C VAL A 21 7.75 -28.62 22.17
N CYS A 22 8.29 -28.80 23.39
CA CYS A 22 9.70 -28.58 23.66
C CYS A 22 10.57 -29.67 23.02
N LEU A 23 11.48 -29.30 22.15
CA LEU A 23 12.52 -30.19 21.63
C LEU A 23 13.91 -29.63 21.92
N THR A 24 14.78 -30.51 22.38
CA THR A 24 16.21 -30.29 22.61
C THR A 24 16.88 -29.84 21.32
N MET A 25 17.68 -28.76 21.40
CA MET A 25 18.45 -28.24 20.26
C MET A 25 19.46 -29.27 19.76
N VAL A 26 19.14 -29.93 18.66
CA VAL A 26 20.12 -30.52 17.74
C VAL A 26 20.19 -29.52 16.59
N GLU A 27 21.36 -28.91 16.34
CA GLU A 27 21.57 -28.09 15.15
C GLU A 27 21.26 -28.94 13.91
N LYS A 28 20.22 -28.57 13.17
CA LYS A 28 19.90 -29.23 11.90
C LYS A 28 20.89 -28.74 10.83
N THR A 29 21.28 -29.63 9.94
CA THR A 29 22.01 -29.24 8.73
C THR A 29 21.14 -28.40 7.82
N ASP A 30 21.74 -27.55 6.97
CA ASP A 30 21.00 -26.72 6.00
C ASP A 30 20.05 -27.57 5.14
N GLU A 31 20.50 -28.76 4.70
CA GLU A 31 19.66 -29.70 3.94
C GLU A 31 18.44 -30.19 4.76
N ALA A 32 18.62 -30.44 6.05
CA ALA A 32 17.53 -30.85 6.93
C ALA A 32 16.54 -29.70 7.19
N ILE A 33 17.04 -28.47 7.28
CA ILE A 33 16.24 -27.25 7.39
C ILE A 33 15.37 -27.08 6.14
N GLN A 34 15.92 -27.20 4.95
CA GLN A 34 15.18 -27.08 3.69
C GLN A 34 14.07 -28.15 3.56
N LYS A 35 14.26 -29.35 4.14
CA LYS A 35 13.26 -30.44 4.14
C LYS A 35 12.21 -30.32 5.24
N THR A 36 12.28 -29.30 6.10
CA THR A 36 11.27 -29.09 7.13
C THR A 36 9.91 -28.83 6.51
N VAL A 37 8.92 -29.64 6.87
CA VAL A 37 7.52 -29.46 6.41
C VAL A 37 6.89 -28.30 7.19
N VAL A 38 6.48 -27.27 6.47
CA VAL A 38 5.87 -26.04 7.02
C VAL A 38 4.38 -25.92 6.73
N ALA A 39 3.86 -26.72 5.80
CA ALA A 39 2.43 -26.95 5.64
C ALA A 39 2.16 -28.32 5.00
N VAL A 40 0.92 -28.78 5.12
CA VAL A 40 0.40 -29.97 4.43
C VAL A 40 -0.96 -29.60 3.86
N VAL A 41 -1.18 -29.87 2.57
CA VAL A 41 -2.46 -29.67 1.87
C VAL A 41 -2.78 -30.92 1.09
N ASN A 42 -3.93 -31.57 1.37
CA ASN A 42 -4.35 -32.80 0.72
C ASN A 42 -3.26 -33.91 0.74
N ASP A 43 -2.66 -34.12 1.92
CA ASP A 43 -1.55 -35.06 2.16
C ASP A 43 -0.24 -34.75 1.40
N GLU A 44 -0.12 -33.60 0.77
CA GLU A 44 1.10 -33.15 0.12
C GLU A 44 1.82 -32.07 0.96
N ASP A 45 3.10 -32.28 1.15
CA ASP A 45 3.95 -31.40 1.96
C ASP A 45 4.32 -30.12 1.20
N ILE A 46 4.33 -29.01 1.92
CA ILE A 46 5.04 -27.78 1.53
C ILE A 46 6.23 -27.63 2.47
N THR A 47 7.42 -27.52 1.91
CA THR A 47 8.68 -27.47 2.68
C THR A 47 9.19 -26.05 2.85
N LEU A 48 10.04 -25.85 3.86
CA LEU A 48 10.76 -24.59 4.05
C LEU A 48 11.69 -24.29 2.85
N GLY A 49 12.18 -25.34 2.18
CA GLY A 49 12.96 -25.22 0.94
C GLY A 49 12.17 -24.60 -0.20
N GLU A 50 10.89 -24.97 -0.37
CA GLU A 50 10.02 -24.35 -1.37
C GLU A 50 9.74 -22.89 -1.04
N VAL A 51 9.46 -22.57 0.23
CA VAL A 51 9.28 -21.17 0.70
C VAL A 51 10.56 -20.36 0.42
N ASN A 52 11.72 -20.85 0.84
CA ASN A 52 13.00 -20.17 0.64
C ASN A 52 13.38 -20.07 -0.84
N GLY A 53 13.03 -21.08 -1.63
CA GLY A 53 13.26 -21.09 -3.08
C GLY A 53 12.55 -19.93 -3.79
N ASN A 54 11.34 -19.60 -3.37
CA ASN A 54 10.57 -18.47 -3.89
C ASN A 54 11.10 -17.12 -3.36
N LEU A 55 11.85 -17.11 -2.27
CA LEU A 55 12.44 -15.90 -1.65
C LEU A 55 13.91 -15.66 -2.02
N LYS A 56 14.48 -16.41 -2.97
CA LYS A 56 15.91 -16.28 -3.35
C LYS A 56 16.33 -14.85 -3.65
N GLY A 57 15.53 -14.09 -4.41
CA GLY A 57 15.83 -12.70 -4.71
C GLY A 57 15.91 -11.80 -3.47
N LEU A 58 15.04 -12.04 -2.47
CA LEU A 58 15.12 -11.36 -1.17
C LEU A 58 16.44 -11.67 -0.47
N TYR A 59 16.79 -12.96 -0.37
CA TYR A 59 18.04 -13.38 0.30
C TYR A 59 19.28 -12.79 -0.37
N THR A 60 19.37 -12.83 -1.71
CA THR A 60 20.44 -12.20 -2.47
C THR A 60 20.54 -10.70 -2.20
N THR A 61 19.40 -10.00 -2.14
CA THR A 61 19.36 -8.58 -1.84
C THR A 61 19.84 -8.27 -0.42
N LEU A 62 19.40 -9.06 0.57
CA LEU A 62 19.81 -8.89 1.97
C LEU A 62 21.30 -9.17 2.13
N GLU A 63 21.83 -10.22 1.52
CA GLU A 63 23.25 -10.55 1.54
C GLU A 63 24.10 -9.44 0.90
N THR A 64 23.67 -8.91 -0.23
CA THR A 64 24.37 -7.80 -0.91
C THR A 64 24.38 -6.53 -0.06
N GLN A 65 23.28 -6.22 0.63
CA GLN A 65 23.12 -4.99 1.38
C GLN A 65 23.77 -5.04 2.78
N TYR A 66 23.72 -6.20 3.45
CA TYR A 66 24.10 -6.35 4.86
C TYR A 66 25.27 -7.33 5.08
N GLY A 67 25.76 -7.98 4.01
CA GLY A 67 26.83 -9.00 4.07
C GLY A 67 26.29 -10.39 4.44
N SER A 68 27.17 -11.41 4.39
CA SER A 68 26.80 -12.84 4.60
C SER A 68 26.25 -13.15 5.99
N ASP A 69 26.54 -12.30 6.98
CA ASP A 69 26.10 -12.47 8.37
C ASP A 69 24.75 -11.80 8.70
N TYR A 70 23.99 -11.38 7.67
CA TYR A 70 22.77 -10.58 7.82
C TYR A 70 21.70 -11.24 8.72
N LEU A 71 21.65 -12.56 8.78
CA LEU A 71 20.72 -13.29 9.66
C LEU A 71 21.10 -13.25 11.16
N LYS A 72 22.25 -12.63 11.54
CA LYS A 72 22.55 -12.36 12.95
C LYS A 72 21.81 -11.14 13.50
N ASP A 73 21.26 -10.30 12.64
CA ASP A 73 20.45 -9.14 13.01
C ASP A 73 18.98 -9.55 13.26
N SER A 74 18.48 -9.30 14.46
CA SER A 74 17.12 -9.66 14.87
C SER A 74 16.01 -8.94 14.09
N GLN A 75 16.28 -7.74 13.57
CA GLN A 75 15.32 -7.01 12.72
C GLN A 75 15.22 -7.66 11.34
N ILE A 76 16.36 -8.09 10.79
CA ILE A 76 16.40 -8.81 9.53
C ILE A 76 15.75 -10.20 9.68
N GLN A 77 16.03 -10.92 10.77
CA GLN A 77 15.32 -12.18 11.08
C GLN A 77 13.81 -11.99 11.10
N SER A 78 13.33 -10.93 11.77
CA SER A 78 11.91 -10.61 11.86
C SER A 78 11.30 -10.32 10.48
N ARG A 79 12.03 -9.60 9.62
CA ARG A 79 11.64 -9.35 8.23
C ARG A 79 11.56 -10.63 7.41
N VAL A 80 12.61 -11.46 7.47
CA VAL A 80 12.64 -12.76 6.75
C VAL A 80 11.51 -13.67 7.23
N LEU A 81 11.24 -13.72 8.53
CA LEU A 81 10.13 -14.50 9.06
C LEU A 81 8.77 -14.02 8.52
N TYR A 82 8.56 -12.71 8.45
CA TYR A 82 7.34 -12.14 7.87
C TYR A 82 7.19 -12.52 6.39
N GLU A 83 8.25 -12.40 5.59
CA GLU A 83 8.24 -12.77 4.17
C GLU A 83 8.01 -14.28 3.97
N ARG A 84 8.60 -15.13 4.83
CA ARG A 84 8.34 -16.58 4.84
C ARG A 84 6.88 -16.90 5.15
N GLN A 85 6.28 -16.19 6.11
CA GLN A 85 4.85 -16.37 6.45
C GLN A 85 3.95 -15.98 5.28
N SER A 86 4.22 -14.85 4.65
CA SER A 86 3.49 -14.38 3.48
C SER A 86 3.62 -15.37 2.31
N MET A 87 4.83 -15.83 2.02
CA MET A 87 5.09 -16.79 0.96
C MET A 87 4.41 -18.15 1.22
N LEU A 88 4.49 -18.65 2.47
CA LEU A 88 3.79 -19.90 2.84
C LEU A 88 2.27 -19.78 2.62
N SER A 89 1.68 -18.67 3.04
CA SER A 89 0.25 -18.42 2.81
C SER A 89 -0.09 -18.45 1.32
N SER A 90 0.74 -17.81 0.49
CA SER A 90 0.55 -17.80 -0.97
C SER A 90 0.65 -19.21 -1.58
N LEU A 91 1.63 -20.02 -1.16
CA LEU A 91 1.79 -21.40 -1.64
C LEU A 91 0.63 -22.30 -1.23
N VAL A 92 0.12 -22.17 0.01
CA VAL A 92 -1.05 -22.92 0.47
C VAL A 92 -2.28 -22.52 -0.36
N GLN A 93 -2.53 -21.23 -0.57
CA GLN A 93 -3.66 -20.76 -1.37
C GLN A 93 -3.57 -21.22 -2.82
N GLU A 94 -2.39 -21.10 -3.45
CA GLU A 94 -2.14 -21.61 -4.81
C GLU A 94 -2.49 -23.09 -4.91
N LYS A 95 -1.99 -23.91 -3.98
CA LYS A 95 -2.24 -25.34 -3.96
C LYS A 95 -3.72 -25.68 -3.79
N LEU A 96 -4.43 -24.98 -2.89
CA LEU A 96 -5.88 -25.12 -2.71
C LEU A 96 -6.64 -24.80 -3.99
N MET A 97 -6.26 -23.71 -4.68
CA MET A 97 -6.89 -23.31 -5.94
C MET A 97 -6.66 -24.34 -7.05
N VAL A 98 -5.43 -24.85 -7.17
CA VAL A 98 -5.11 -25.88 -8.16
C VAL A 98 -5.93 -27.15 -7.90
N LEU A 99 -5.98 -27.64 -6.66
CA LEU A 99 -6.77 -28.81 -6.26
C LEU A 99 -8.27 -28.61 -6.54
N GLN A 100 -8.79 -27.43 -6.28
CA GLN A 100 -10.19 -27.12 -6.56
C GLN A 100 -10.48 -27.09 -8.07
N ALA A 101 -9.58 -26.54 -8.88
CA ALA A 101 -9.71 -26.56 -10.33
C ALA A 101 -9.68 -27.99 -10.90
N GLU A 102 -8.81 -28.85 -10.36
CA GLU A 102 -8.74 -30.27 -10.71
C GLU A 102 -10.02 -31.00 -10.34
N LYS A 103 -10.52 -30.80 -9.12
CA LYS A 103 -11.77 -31.38 -8.64
C LYS A 103 -12.98 -30.98 -9.50
N LEU A 104 -13.01 -29.73 -9.95
CA LEU A 104 -14.06 -29.22 -10.85
C LEU A 104 -13.87 -29.69 -12.30
N GLY A 105 -12.75 -30.33 -12.65
CA GLY A 105 -12.45 -30.79 -14.00
C GLY A 105 -12.29 -29.65 -15.02
N ILE A 106 -11.86 -28.47 -14.56
CA ILE A 106 -11.72 -27.27 -15.41
C ILE A 106 -10.27 -26.99 -15.83
N VAL A 107 -9.32 -27.80 -15.38
CA VAL A 107 -7.93 -27.69 -15.79
C VAL A 107 -7.83 -27.98 -17.30
N PRO A 108 -7.24 -27.09 -18.10
CA PRO A 108 -7.11 -27.31 -19.54
C PRO A 108 -6.17 -28.48 -19.86
N SER A 109 -6.24 -28.98 -21.09
CA SER A 109 -5.28 -29.99 -21.56
C SER A 109 -3.84 -29.45 -21.48
N GLU A 110 -2.90 -30.38 -21.26
CA GLU A 110 -1.47 -30.08 -21.13
C GLU A 110 -0.93 -29.24 -22.29
N ASP A 111 -1.33 -29.53 -23.55
CA ASP A 111 -0.95 -28.76 -24.72
C ASP A 111 -1.40 -27.29 -24.66
N LYS A 112 -2.60 -27.03 -24.14
CA LYS A 112 -3.10 -25.66 -23.96
C LYS A 112 -2.35 -24.93 -22.87
N VAL A 113 -2.09 -25.59 -21.75
CA VAL A 113 -1.31 -25.05 -20.64
C VAL A 113 0.11 -24.72 -21.11
N ASN A 114 0.78 -25.64 -21.80
CA ASN A 114 2.12 -25.45 -22.34
C ASN A 114 2.21 -24.28 -23.34
N THR A 115 1.19 -24.11 -24.18
CA THR A 115 1.09 -22.97 -25.09
C THR A 115 1.02 -21.63 -24.31
N GLN A 116 0.23 -21.57 -23.24
CA GLN A 116 0.12 -20.37 -22.40
C GLN A 116 1.38 -20.12 -21.61
N ILE A 117 2.04 -21.17 -21.09
CA ILE A 117 3.37 -21.05 -20.44
C ILE A 117 4.38 -20.44 -21.41
N GLY A 118 4.44 -20.93 -22.66
CA GLY A 118 5.31 -20.35 -23.68
C GLY A 118 5.09 -18.86 -23.88
N ALA A 119 3.84 -18.43 -23.99
CA ALA A 119 3.50 -17.00 -24.12
C ALA A 119 3.90 -16.18 -22.86
N LYS A 120 3.68 -16.73 -21.65
CA LYS A 120 4.11 -16.07 -20.39
C LYS A 120 5.63 -15.98 -20.30
N MET A 121 6.37 -17.00 -20.75
CA MET A 121 7.85 -16.97 -20.80
C MET A 121 8.37 -15.90 -21.78
N GLU A 122 7.76 -15.74 -22.95
CA GLU A 122 8.10 -14.68 -23.88
C GLU A 122 7.82 -13.29 -23.29
N SER A 123 6.66 -13.10 -22.70
CA SER A 123 6.33 -11.84 -22.01
C SER A 123 7.28 -11.53 -20.86
N LEU A 124 7.71 -12.54 -20.10
CA LEU A 124 8.70 -12.38 -19.04
C LEU A 124 10.05 -11.94 -19.62
N LYS A 125 10.45 -12.54 -20.75
CA LYS A 125 11.70 -12.19 -21.44
C LYS A 125 11.67 -10.75 -21.96
N GLU A 126 10.57 -10.32 -22.56
CA GLU A 126 10.38 -8.94 -23.01
C GLU A 126 10.40 -7.95 -21.83
N TYR A 127 9.77 -8.31 -20.71
CA TYR A 127 9.70 -7.45 -19.52
C TYR A 127 11.06 -7.28 -18.84
N LEU A 128 11.82 -8.37 -18.70
CA LEU A 128 13.14 -8.36 -18.00
C LEU A 128 14.28 -7.89 -18.91
N GLY A 129 14.16 -8.03 -20.24
CA GLY A 129 15.22 -7.69 -21.19
C GLY A 129 16.53 -8.39 -20.84
N ASP A 130 17.59 -7.59 -20.68
CA ASP A 130 18.94 -8.10 -20.37
C ASP A 130 19.06 -8.85 -19.02
N LYS A 131 18.07 -8.71 -18.11
CA LYS A 131 18.06 -9.41 -16.83
C LYS A 131 17.38 -10.78 -16.88
N TYR A 132 16.87 -11.18 -18.03
CA TYR A 132 16.15 -12.45 -18.16
C TYR A 132 17.02 -13.66 -17.82
N ASP A 133 18.23 -13.71 -18.33
CA ASP A 133 19.14 -14.85 -18.13
C ASP A 133 19.53 -14.96 -16.64
N GLU A 134 19.83 -13.85 -15.97
CA GLU A 134 20.10 -13.80 -14.53
C GLU A 134 18.90 -14.28 -13.70
N TYR A 135 17.69 -13.90 -14.10
CA TYR A 135 16.46 -14.36 -13.45
C TYR A 135 16.27 -15.87 -13.58
N ILE A 136 16.46 -16.41 -14.79
CA ILE A 136 16.36 -17.85 -15.05
C ILE A 136 17.46 -18.64 -14.34
N GLU A 137 18.69 -18.11 -14.25
CA GLU A 137 19.76 -18.71 -13.46
C GLU A 137 19.41 -18.75 -11.96
N THR A 138 18.81 -17.69 -11.44
CA THR A 138 18.42 -17.59 -10.02
C THR A 138 17.32 -18.58 -9.64
N TYR A 139 16.24 -18.64 -10.42
CA TYR A 139 15.03 -19.41 -10.06
C TYR A 139 14.94 -20.78 -10.73
N GLY A 140 15.63 -20.99 -11.83
CA GLY A 140 15.53 -22.18 -12.67
C GLY A 140 14.34 -22.12 -13.64
N GLU A 141 14.57 -22.42 -14.92
CA GLU A 141 13.52 -22.36 -15.95
C GLU A 141 12.33 -23.29 -15.63
N GLY A 142 12.63 -24.50 -15.10
CA GLY A 142 11.59 -25.45 -14.70
C GLY A 142 10.67 -24.90 -13.61
N SER A 143 11.23 -24.28 -12.57
CA SER A 143 10.46 -23.67 -11.47
C SER A 143 9.61 -22.50 -11.96
N VAL A 144 10.14 -21.68 -12.87
CA VAL A 144 9.39 -20.57 -13.47
C VAL A 144 8.22 -21.09 -14.31
N LYS A 145 8.42 -22.17 -15.07
CA LYS A 145 7.34 -22.81 -15.85
C LYS A 145 6.24 -23.40 -14.95
N GLU A 146 6.61 -24.08 -13.85
CA GLU A 146 5.62 -24.59 -12.89
C GLU A 146 4.85 -23.45 -12.20
N MET A 147 5.52 -22.35 -11.82
CA MET A 147 4.86 -21.16 -11.30
C MET A 147 3.84 -20.60 -12.31
N PHE A 148 4.18 -20.52 -13.59
CA PHE A 148 3.23 -20.09 -14.62
C PHE A 148 2.09 -21.08 -14.82
N LYS A 149 2.35 -22.37 -14.75
CA LYS A 149 1.31 -23.40 -14.80
C LYS A 149 0.28 -23.22 -13.70
N SER A 150 0.73 -23.10 -12.44
CA SER A 150 -0.15 -22.84 -11.29
C SER A 150 -0.93 -21.52 -11.47
N SER A 151 -0.25 -20.45 -11.87
CA SER A 151 -0.90 -19.16 -12.14
C SER A 151 -2.02 -19.25 -13.18
N ILE A 152 -1.79 -19.99 -14.27
CA ILE A 152 -2.79 -20.21 -15.34
C ILE A 152 -4.02 -20.95 -14.77
N ILE A 153 -3.79 -22.00 -13.99
CA ILE A 153 -4.88 -22.79 -13.38
C ILE A 153 -5.67 -21.95 -12.38
N CYS A 154 -4.97 -21.16 -11.55
CA CYS A 154 -5.60 -20.23 -10.60
C CYS A 154 -6.43 -19.14 -11.32
N GLU A 155 -5.92 -18.56 -12.41
CA GLU A 155 -6.67 -17.61 -13.24
C GLU A 155 -7.96 -18.23 -13.80
N ILE A 156 -7.89 -19.48 -14.28
CA ILE A 156 -9.04 -20.21 -14.81
C ILE A 156 -10.07 -20.49 -13.71
N LEU A 157 -9.62 -20.88 -12.52
CA LEU A 157 -10.53 -21.10 -11.39
C LEU A 157 -11.22 -19.79 -10.99
N GLN A 158 -10.48 -18.69 -10.88
CA GLN A 158 -11.06 -17.38 -10.56
C GLN A 158 -12.11 -16.97 -11.61
N ASP A 159 -11.79 -17.10 -12.90
CA ASP A 159 -12.73 -16.80 -13.96
C ASP A 159 -13.97 -17.69 -13.90
N TYR A 160 -13.80 -18.99 -13.60
CA TYR A 160 -14.90 -19.93 -13.46
C TYR A 160 -15.81 -19.62 -12.27
N MET A 161 -15.24 -19.33 -11.11
CA MET A 161 -15.98 -19.04 -9.89
C MET A 161 -16.73 -17.70 -9.94
N THR A 162 -16.24 -16.77 -10.76
CA THR A 162 -16.74 -15.39 -10.79
C THR A 162 -17.48 -15.01 -12.09
N LYS A 163 -17.60 -15.95 -13.04
CA LYS A 163 -18.17 -15.69 -14.38
C LYS A 163 -19.62 -15.18 -14.38
N ASP A 164 -20.40 -15.63 -13.38
CA ASP A 164 -21.82 -15.33 -13.27
C ASP A 164 -22.11 -14.14 -12.35
N LEU A 165 -21.06 -13.49 -11.80
CA LEU A 165 -21.20 -12.32 -10.97
C LEU A 165 -21.65 -11.13 -11.81
N SER A 166 -22.62 -10.43 -11.31
CA SER A 166 -23.11 -9.18 -11.86
C SER A 166 -23.27 -8.14 -10.76
N VAL A 167 -23.36 -6.88 -11.15
CA VAL A 167 -23.58 -5.77 -10.24
C VAL A 167 -24.82 -5.01 -10.74
N SER A 168 -25.80 -4.84 -9.86
CA SER A 168 -27.00 -4.05 -10.11
C SER A 168 -26.76 -2.56 -9.88
N ASP A 169 -27.61 -1.73 -10.45
CA ASP A 169 -27.56 -0.27 -10.21
C ASP A 169 -27.79 0.07 -8.73
N GLU A 170 -28.62 -0.70 -8.03
CA GLU A 170 -28.86 -0.53 -6.59
C GLU A 170 -27.59 -0.79 -5.76
N GLU A 171 -26.78 -1.79 -6.11
CA GLU A 171 -25.49 -2.06 -5.46
C GLU A 171 -24.50 -0.94 -5.72
N VAL A 172 -24.48 -0.39 -6.93
CA VAL A 172 -23.65 0.78 -7.28
C VAL A 172 -24.03 1.98 -6.44
N GLU A 173 -25.32 2.31 -6.38
CA GLU A 173 -25.81 3.44 -5.58
C GLU A 173 -25.53 3.26 -4.08
N THR A 174 -25.73 2.05 -3.57
CA THR A 174 -25.46 1.71 -2.16
C THR A 174 -23.99 1.91 -1.84
N TYR A 175 -23.10 1.32 -2.65
CA TYR A 175 -21.66 1.44 -2.45
C TYR A 175 -21.19 2.89 -2.51
N TYR A 176 -21.64 3.65 -3.51
CA TYR A 176 -21.31 5.07 -3.62
C TYR A 176 -21.77 5.85 -2.39
N ASN A 177 -23.00 5.62 -1.92
CA ASN A 177 -23.54 6.33 -0.76
C ASN A 177 -22.81 6.01 0.55
N GLU A 178 -22.35 4.77 0.71
CA GLU A 178 -21.56 4.32 1.87
C GLU A 178 -20.11 4.83 1.83
N ASN A 179 -19.58 5.11 0.63
CA ASN A 179 -18.19 5.49 0.41
C ASN A 179 -18.02 6.90 -0.19
N LYS A 180 -18.94 7.82 0.06
CA LYS A 180 -18.95 9.18 -0.53
C LYS A 180 -17.64 9.95 -0.32
N ASN A 181 -16.95 9.69 0.78
CA ASN A 181 -15.66 10.32 1.09
C ASN A 181 -14.54 9.95 0.12
N ASP A 182 -14.69 8.84 -0.61
CA ASP A 182 -13.72 8.40 -1.62
C ASP A 182 -13.99 9.11 -2.98
N TYR A 183 -15.17 9.72 -3.13
CA TYR A 183 -15.65 10.36 -4.35
C TYR A 183 -15.87 11.85 -4.16
N LEU A 184 -14.77 12.58 -3.87
CA LEU A 184 -14.83 14.02 -3.63
C LEU A 184 -14.13 14.81 -4.73
N ASN A 185 -14.73 15.92 -5.11
CA ASN A 185 -14.04 17.04 -5.73
C ASN A 185 -13.46 17.89 -4.61
N TYR A 186 -12.19 17.67 -4.31
CA TYR A 186 -11.54 18.40 -3.23
C TYR A 186 -11.47 19.89 -3.54
N GLY A 187 -11.88 20.66 -2.56
CA GLY A 187 -11.77 22.11 -2.58
C GLY A 187 -10.33 22.59 -2.44
N SER A 188 -10.18 23.88 -2.39
CA SER A 188 -8.87 24.55 -2.26
C SER A 188 -9.04 25.98 -1.78
N ALA A 189 -7.94 26.55 -1.27
CA ALA A 189 -7.84 27.99 -1.04
C ALA A 189 -6.45 28.50 -1.45
N ASN A 190 -6.35 29.75 -1.82
CA ASN A 190 -5.05 30.43 -1.90
C ASN A 190 -4.70 30.90 -0.49
N ILE A 191 -3.57 30.47 0.03
CA ILE A 191 -3.17 30.70 1.42
C ILE A 191 -2.00 31.67 1.48
N LYS A 192 -2.15 32.70 2.31
CA LYS A 192 -1.09 33.57 2.78
C LYS A 192 -0.82 33.28 4.26
N GLU A 193 0.43 33.40 4.65
CA GLU A 193 0.91 33.12 5.99
C GLU A 193 1.58 34.36 6.60
N LEU A 194 1.27 34.65 7.86
CA LEU A 194 2.13 35.45 8.74
C LEU A 194 2.82 34.49 9.71
N SER A 195 4.12 34.64 9.88
CA SER A 195 4.96 33.74 10.67
C SER A 195 5.73 34.50 11.74
N PHE A 196 5.68 34.03 12.99
CA PHE A 196 6.23 34.63 14.17
C PHE A 196 7.17 33.66 14.89
N LYS A 197 8.14 34.19 15.59
CA LYS A 197 9.08 33.40 16.37
C LYS A 197 8.49 32.96 17.71
N THR A 198 7.63 33.78 18.30
CA THR A 198 7.02 33.53 19.61
C THR A 198 5.49 33.50 19.51
N GLU A 199 4.88 32.73 20.41
CA GLU A 199 3.43 32.67 20.52
C GLU A 199 2.82 34.01 20.95
N GLU A 200 3.55 34.76 21.77
CA GLU A 200 3.10 36.08 22.26
C GLU A 200 2.94 37.07 21.12
N GLU A 201 3.94 37.19 20.22
CA GLU A 201 3.87 38.03 19.03
C GLU A 201 2.71 37.64 18.11
N ALA A 202 2.53 36.32 17.85
CA ALA A 202 1.44 35.83 17.03
C ALA A 202 0.07 36.13 17.64
N ASN A 203 -0.07 36.00 18.96
CA ASN A 203 -1.30 36.31 19.67
C ASN A 203 -1.62 37.79 19.64
N VAL A 204 -0.61 38.68 19.80
CA VAL A 204 -0.79 40.14 19.66
C VAL A 204 -1.29 40.49 18.26
N ALA A 205 -0.70 39.92 17.21
CA ALA A 205 -1.13 40.15 15.84
C ALA A 205 -2.56 39.60 15.59
N SER A 206 -2.86 38.38 16.08
CA SER A 206 -4.18 37.80 15.97
C SER A 206 -5.25 38.66 16.65
N GLU A 207 -5.03 39.13 17.85
CA GLU A 207 -5.94 40.01 18.55
C GLU A 207 -6.10 41.39 17.86
N ALA A 208 -5.02 41.93 17.30
CA ALA A 208 -5.08 43.18 16.51
C ALA A 208 -5.95 43.00 15.25
N ILE A 209 -5.87 41.84 14.59
CA ILE A 209 -6.73 41.53 13.44
C ILE A 209 -8.18 41.36 13.89
N LYS A 210 -8.44 40.62 14.96
CA LYS A 210 -9.81 40.32 15.46
C LYS A 210 -10.52 41.60 15.89
N ASN A 211 -9.84 42.51 16.54
CA ASN A 211 -10.45 43.77 17.02
C ASN A 211 -10.43 44.92 16.00
N GLY A 212 -9.87 44.70 14.82
CA GLY A 212 -9.84 45.63 13.71
C GLY A 212 -8.80 46.75 13.85
N THR A 213 -7.86 46.66 14.80
CA THR A 213 -6.75 47.64 14.94
C THR A 213 -5.65 47.43 13.91
N ALA A 214 -5.58 46.24 13.32
CA ALA A 214 -4.79 45.92 12.14
C ALA A 214 -5.60 45.06 11.17
N THR A 215 -5.13 44.97 9.92
CA THR A 215 -5.67 43.98 8.96
C THR A 215 -4.60 42.98 8.61
N PHE A 216 -5.00 41.74 8.26
CA PHE A 216 -4.04 40.73 7.80
C PHE A 216 -3.22 41.27 6.62
N ASP A 217 -3.87 41.91 5.62
CA ASP A 217 -3.20 42.45 4.44
C ASP A 217 -2.17 43.54 4.78
N ALA A 218 -2.45 44.38 5.79
CA ALA A 218 -1.49 45.40 6.24
C ALA A 218 -0.24 44.77 6.87
N LEU A 219 -0.43 43.78 7.78
CA LEU A 219 0.68 43.04 8.39
C LEU A 219 1.43 42.21 7.36
N TYR A 220 0.74 41.61 6.40
CA TYR A 220 1.37 40.88 5.32
C TYR A 220 2.31 41.72 4.50
N ASN A 221 1.84 42.91 4.05
CA ASN A 221 2.64 43.84 3.28
C ASN A 221 3.87 44.38 4.06
N GLU A 222 3.74 44.57 5.36
CA GLU A 222 4.83 44.93 6.24
C GLU A 222 5.85 43.82 6.37
N TYR A 223 5.41 42.57 6.62
CA TYR A 223 6.29 41.47 6.96
C TYR A 223 6.91 40.76 5.75
N VAL A 224 6.35 40.88 4.56
CA VAL A 224 6.98 40.41 3.32
C VAL A 224 8.39 41.04 3.14
N ALA A 225 8.56 42.32 3.47
CA ALA A 225 9.86 42.99 3.38
C ALA A 225 10.89 42.47 4.40
N ASN A 226 10.46 41.74 5.44
CA ASN A 226 11.37 41.21 6.44
C ASN A 226 12.00 39.87 6.00
N VAL A 227 11.44 39.18 5.01
CA VAL A 227 11.94 37.87 4.50
C VAL A 227 13.38 38.05 3.98
N GLU A 228 13.60 39.03 3.12
CA GLU A 228 14.92 39.31 2.55
C GLU A 228 15.97 39.69 3.64
N LYS A 229 15.53 40.39 4.68
CA LYS A 229 16.41 40.80 5.81
C LYS A 229 16.75 39.57 6.66
N ALA A 230 15.78 38.73 6.98
CA ALA A 230 15.97 37.54 7.82
C ALA A 230 16.83 36.45 7.14
N GLU A 231 16.81 36.38 5.81
CA GLU A 231 17.53 35.39 5.00
C GLU A 231 18.91 35.88 4.52
N ALA A 232 19.28 37.14 4.77
CA ALA A 232 20.59 37.66 4.39
C ALA A 232 21.73 36.91 5.11
N GLU A 233 22.85 36.65 4.43
CA GLU A 233 24.00 35.91 5.00
C GLU A 233 24.58 36.62 6.25
N ASP A 234 24.49 37.93 6.30
CA ASP A 234 24.96 38.78 7.40
C ASP A 234 23.84 39.24 8.34
N ALA A 235 22.64 38.62 8.25
CA ALA A 235 21.50 38.98 9.08
C ALA A 235 21.84 38.85 10.58
N THR A 236 21.53 39.92 11.32
CA THR A 236 21.65 39.93 12.79
C THR A 236 20.64 39.01 13.44
N ASP A 237 20.86 38.65 14.70
CA ASP A 237 19.90 37.83 15.46
C ASP A 237 18.53 38.52 15.61
N GLU A 238 18.50 39.84 15.64
CA GLU A 238 17.29 40.66 15.68
C GLU A 238 16.53 40.56 14.35
N GLU A 239 17.20 40.66 13.22
CA GLU A 239 16.58 40.53 11.88
C GLU A 239 16.05 39.12 11.62
N LYS A 240 16.75 38.06 12.07
CA LYS A 240 16.31 36.68 11.98
C LYS A 240 15.06 36.36 12.81
N ASN A 241 14.75 37.19 13.79
CA ASN A 241 13.58 37.04 14.66
C ASN A 241 12.40 37.92 14.25
N LEU A 242 12.54 38.76 13.22
CA LEU A 242 11.40 39.58 12.72
C LEU A 242 10.25 38.69 12.24
N PRO A 243 9.00 39.11 12.45
CA PRO A 243 7.86 38.50 11.80
C PRO A 243 8.01 38.49 10.27
N THR A 244 7.66 37.41 9.62
CA THR A 244 7.74 37.26 8.17
C THR A 244 6.37 36.94 7.58
N ALA A 245 6.21 37.10 6.27
CA ALA A 245 4.99 36.72 5.56
C ALA A 245 5.33 36.03 4.24
N SER A 246 4.51 35.05 3.85
CA SER A 246 4.68 34.26 2.64
C SER A 246 3.37 34.05 1.93
N ASP A 247 3.42 33.99 0.59
CA ASP A 247 2.32 33.52 -0.24
C ASP A 247 2.57 32.03 -0.57
N LEU A 248 1.77 31.16 0.01
CA LEU A 248 1.88 29.72 -0.20
C LEU A 248 1.13 29.26 -1.47
N GLY A 249 0.43 30.18 -2.12
CA GLY A 249 -0.35 29.89 -3.31
C GLY A 249 -1.56 29.01 -3.05
N LYS A 250 -1.98 28.30 -4.09
CA LYS A 250 -3.15 27.42 -4.04
C LYS A 250 -2.83 26.10 -3.32
N ILE A 251 -3.53 25.84 -2.24
CA ILE A 251 -3.46 24.58 -1.48
C ILE A 251 -4.77 23.81 -1.66
N GLY A 252 -4.67 22.59 -2.23
CA GLY A 252 -5.79 21.66 -2.33
C GLY A 252 -6.04 21.00 -0.97
N TYR A 253 -7.31 20.79 -0.62
CA TYR A 253 -7.68 20.23 0.69
C TYR A 253 -7.31 18.75 0.87
N ASN A 254 -6.89 18.08 -0.19
CA ASN A 254 -6.29 16.73 -0.15
C ASN A 254 -4.75 16.74 -0.18
N SER A 255 -4.10 17.89 -0.01
CA SER A 255 -2.65 17.98 0.00
C SER A 255 -2.04 17.18 1.16
N THR A 256 -0.98 16.43 0.86
CA THR A 256 -0.18 15.67 1.82
C THR A 256 1.18 16.33 2.10
N THR A 257 1.39 17.53 1.54
CA THR A 257 2.65 18.28 1.69
C THR A 257 2.79 18.90 3.07
N TYR A 258 1.65 19.21 3.70
CA TYR A 258 1.59 19.89 4.99
C TYR A 258 1.11 18.94 6.08
N GLU A 259 1.53 19.20 7.32
CA GLU A 259 1.08 18.45 8.50
C GLU A 259 -0.43 18.57 8.73
N THR A 260 -0.99 17.58 9.43
CA THR A 260 -2.44 17.49 9.67
C THR A 260 -3.02 18.75 10.28
N THR A 261 -2.39 19.31 11.33
CA THR A 261 -2.87 20.52 12.03
C THR A 261 -2.93 21.73 11.10
N PHE A 262 -1.90 21.88 10.23
CA PHE A 262 -1.89 22.95 9.23
C PHE A 262 -3.04 22.78 8.23
N MET A 263 -3.22 21.57 7.70
CA MET A 263 -4.28 21.26 6.74
C MET A 263 -5.70 21.40 7.34
N GLU A 264 -5.87 21.04 8.60
CA GLU A 264 -7.14 21.28 9.33
C GLU A 264 -7.44 22.77 9.44
N THR A 265 -6.41 23.59 9.70
CA THR A 265 -6.54 25.03 9.74
C THR A 265 -6.91 25.61 8.38
N VAL A 266 -6.21 25.17 7.31
CA VAL A 266 -6.54 25.58 5.92
C VAL A 266 -8.00 25.23 5.57
N LYS A 267 -8.45 24.00 5.89
CA LYS A 267 -9.84 23.55 5.67
C LYS A 267 -10.86 24.33 6.50
N GLY A 268 -10.45 24.82 7.67
CA GLY A 268 -11.26 25.66 8.55
C GLY A 268 -11.53 27.07 8.01
N ILE A 269 -10.76 27.53 7.02
CA ILE A 269 -11.01 28.80 6.34
C ILE A 269 -12.05 28.57 5.25
N THR A 270 -13.30 28.91 5.55
CA THR A 270 -14.47 28.59 4.69
C THR A 270 -14.93 29.75 3.81
N GLU A 271 -14.32 30.93 3.97
CA GLU A 271 -14.69 32.13 3.21
C GLU A 271 -13.43 32.90 2.76
N SER A 272 -13.55 33.64 1.67
CA SER A 272 -12.49 34.52 1.18
C SER A 272 -12.17 35.60 2.22
N LYS A 273 -10.86 35.87 2.39
CA LYS A 273 -10.33 36.74 3.44
C LYS A 273 -10.57 36.25 4.87
N GLY A 274 -11.03 34.99 5.02
CA GLY A 274 -11.09 34.34 6.34
C GLY A 274 -9.67 34.18 6.92
N VAL A 275 -9.54 34.50 8.22
CA VAL A 275 -8.26 34.43 8.94
C VAL A 275 -8.34 33.37 10.02
N SER A 276 -7.32 32.54 10.15
CA SER A 276 -7.23 31.50 11.18
C SER A 276 -6.90 32.06 12.56
N GLY A 277 -7.01 31.23 13.58
CA GLY A 277 -6.29 31.43 14.85
C GLY A 277 -4.79 31.18 14.67
N VAL A 278 -4.05 31.39 15.77
CA VAL A 278 -2.64 31.06 15.85
C VAL A 278 -2.45 29.55 15.93
N ILE A 279 -1.57 28.99 15.13
CA ILE A 279 -1.16 27.58 15.20
C ILE A 279 0.37 27.47 15.26
N ASN A 280 0.87 26.40 15.89
CA ASN A 280 2.29 26.06 15.84
C ASN A 280 2.54 25.20 14.61
N TYR A 281 3.48 25.64 13.75
CA TYR A 281 3.84 24.93 12.54
C TYR A 281 5.33 25.14 12.24
N ASN A 282 6.08 24.06 12.01
CA ASN A 282 7.53 24.10 11.73
C ASN A 282 8.34 24.93 12.75
N SER A 283 8.04 24.75 14.06
CA SER A 283 8.70 25.48 15.15
C SER A 283 8.49 27.01 15.10
N LYS A 284 7.46 27.47 14.42
CA LYS A 284 7.01 28.85 14.36
C LYS A 284 5.53 28.94 14.73
N TYR A 285 5.06 30.14 15.02
CA TYR A 285 3.65 30.42 15.24
C TYR A 285 3.09 31.16 14.04
N VAL A 286 2.06 30.59 13.40
CA VAL A 286 1.56 31.13 12.13
C VAL A 286 0.09 31.48 12.21
N ILE A 287 -0.30 32.51 11.43
CA ILE A 287 -1.68 32.92 11.17
C ILE A 287 -1.89 32.82 9.66
N LEU A 288 -2.93 32.14 9.23
CA LEU A 288 -3.25 31.93 7.83
C LEU A 288 -4.42 32.80 7.39
N GLN A 289 -4.36 33.32 6.17
CA GLN A 289 -5.53 33.89 5.49
C GLN A 289 -5.79 33.14 4.21
N GLY A 290 -7.07 32.77 3.98
CA GLY A 290 -7.50 32.14 2.73
C GLY A 290 -8.13 33.12 1.76
N ASP A 291 -7.88 32.95 0.47
CA ASP A 291 -8.58 33.63 -0.61
C ASP A 291 -8.97 32.64 -1.70
N ASN A 292 -9.89 33.01 -2.60
CA ASN A 292 -10.38 32.13 -3.66
C ASN A 292 -10.78 30.73 -3.12
N VAL A 293 -11.50 30.73 -2.01
CA VAL A 293 -11.92 29.49 -1.32
C VAL A 293 -12.92 28.74 -2.18
N VAL A 294 -12.58 27.49 -2.51
CA VAL A 294 -13.47 26.56 -3.21
C VAL A 294 -13.81 25.43 -2.26
N ALA A 295 -15.09 25.23 -2.00
CA ALA A 295 -15.55 24.16 -1.12
C ALA A 295 -15.32 22.77 -1.73
N THR A 296 -15.06 21.78 -0.89
CA THR A 296 -15.14 20.37 -1.29
C THR A 296 -16.59 19.99 -1.56
N THR A 297 -16.82 19.27 -2.66
CA THR A 297 -18.15 18.77 -3.02
C THR A 297 -18.07 17.27 -3.34
N GLU A 298 -19.18 16.57 -3.16
CA GLU A 298 -19.30 15.19 -3.66
C GLU A 298 -19.25 15.20 -5.20
N LYS A 299 -18.56 14.23 -5.80
CA LYS A 299 -18.69 13.99 -7.25
C LYS A 299 -20.08 13.43 -7.51
N PRO A 300 -20.84 13.98 -8.44
CA PRO A 300 -22.12 13.39 -8.80
C PRO A 300 -21.90 11.98 -9.37
N LEU A 301 -22.81 11.06 -9.05
CA LEU A 301 -22.78 9.69 -9.58
C LEU A 301 -23.31 9.72 -11.04
N ASP A 302 -22.50 10.28 -11.95
CA ASP A 302 -22.74 10.27 -13.38
C ASP A 302 -22.39 8.91 -14.03
N ASP A 303 -22.60 8.78 -15.32
CA ASP A 303 -22.40 7.50 -16.02
C ASP A 303 -20.93 7.02 -15.95
N GLU A 304 -19.95 7.92 -15.94
CA GLU A 304 -18.54 7.58 -15.86
C GLU A 304 -18.20 7.05 -14.44
N LEU A 305 -18.64 7.75 -13.39
CA LEU A 305 -18.44 7.33 -12.01
C LEU A 305 -19.22 6.05 -11.69
N LYS A 306 -20.43 5.87 -12.28
CA LYS A 306 -21.16 4.61 -12.13
C LYS A 306 -20.40 3.40 -12.63
N GLU A 307 -19.75 3.50 -13.79
CA GLU A 307 -18.93 2.39 -14.30
C GLU A 307 -17.69 2.13 -13.42
N GLU A 308 -17.03 3.19 -12.91
CA GLU A 308 -15.92 3.05 -11.96
C GLU A 308 -16.37 2.35 -10.67
N VAL A 309 -17.47 2.78 -10.08
CA VAL A 309 -18.04 2.17 -8.86
C VAL A 309 -18.46 0.74 -9.13
N LYS A 310 -19.09 0.46 -10.26
CA LYS A 310 -19.50 -0.88 -10.67
C LYS A 310 -18.32 -1.83 -10.79
N GLU A 311 -17.21 -1.39 -11.41
CA GLU A 311 -15.98 -2.18 -11.48
C GLU A 311 -15.44 -2.47 -10.06
N LYS A 312 -15.50 -1.50 -9.15
CA LYS A 312 -15.08 -1.65 -7.75
C LYS A 312 -15.94 -2.63 -6.98
N VAL A 313 -17.27 -2.53 -7.11
CA VAL A 313 -18.22 -3.48 -6.49
C VAL A 313 -18.02 -4.87 -7.02
N LEU A 314 -17.88 -5.04 -8.35
CA LEU A 314 -17.61 -6.34 -8.96
C LEU A 314 -16.29 -6.94 -8.48
N TYR A 315 -15.26 -6.10 -8.35
CA TYR A 315 -13.98 -6.53 -7.78
C TYR A 315 -14.15 -7.05 -6.35
N ASN A 316 -14.85 -6.31 -5.49
CA ASN A 316 -15.10 -6.73 -4.11
C ASN A 316 -15.87 -8.07 -4.06
N LYS A 317 -16.93 -8.22 -4.86
CA LYS A 317 -17.66 -9.49 -4.98
C LYS A 317 -16.77 -10.67 -5.41
N LYS A 318 -15.84 -10.45 -6.34
CA LYS A 318 -14.87 -11.48 -6.76
C LYS A 318 -13.94 -11.85 -5.60
N VAL A 319 -13.45 -10.85 -4.85
CA VAL A 319 -12.63 -11.06 -3.65
C VAL A 319 -13.39 -11.89 -2.62
N ASP A 320 -14.64 -11.54 -2.35
CA ASP A 320 -15.46 -12.25 -1.36
C ASP A 320 -15.68 -13.72 -1.74
N VAL A 321 -16.06 -13.99 -3.00
CA VAL A 321 -16.24 -15.37 -3.50
C VAL A 321 -14.97 -16.19 -3.39
N MET A 322 -13.81 -15.60 -3.71
CA MET A 322 -12.53 -16.32 -3.61
C MET A 322 -12.11 -16.52 -2.16
N THR A 323 -12.37 -15.57 -1.26
CA THR A 323 -12.07 -15.66 0.18
C THR A 323 -12.91 -16.74 0.85
N GLU A 324 -14.21 -16.75 0.56
CA GLU A 324 -15.12 -17.80 1.05
C GLU A 324 -14.72 -19.17 0.51
N GLY A 325 -14.38 -19.23 -0.78
CA GLY A 325 -13.88 -20.44 -1.42
C GLY A 325 -12.62 -20.97 -0.75
N LEU A 326 -11.61 -20.16 -0.57
CA LEU A 326 -10.35 -20.55 0.08
C LEU A 326 -10.58 -21.08 1.49
N THR A 327 -11.43 -20.40 2.29
CA THR A 327 -11.77 -20.86 3.64
C THR A 327 -12.42 -22.24 3.62
N ALA A 328 -13.35 -22.49 2.71
CA ALA A 328 -14.00 -23.79 2.56
C ALA A 328 -13.03 -24.88 2.07
N TRP A 329 -12.11 -24.54 1.17
CA TRP A 329 -11.13 -25.48 0.63
C TRP A 329 -10.03 -25.84 1.64
N GLU A 330 -9.68 -24.93 2.57
CA GLU A 330 -8.77 -25.25 3.68
C GLU A 330 -9.32 -26.43 4.51
N GLU A 331 -10.59 -26.41 4.83
CA GLU A 331 -11.25 -27.51 5.54
C GLU A 331 -11.36 -28.76 4.66
N GLU A 332 -11.78 -28.61 3.42
CA GLU A 332 -12.02 -29.70 2.50
C GLU A 332 -10.76 -30.49 2.18
N PHE A 333 -9.64 -29.80 1.91
CA PHE A 333 -8.35 -30.40 1.57
C PHE A 333 -7.44 -30.59 2.79
N ASN A 334 -7.97 -30.50 4.02
CA ASN A 334 -7.22 -30.74 5.25
C ASN A 334 -5.95 -29.90 5.36
N ALA A 335 -5.97 -28.65 4.94
CA ALA A 335 -4.81 -27.78 4.98
C ALA A 335 -4.36 -27.53 6.43
N LYS A 336 -3.06 -27.68 6.69
CA LYS A 336 -2.43 -27.45 7.99
C LYS A 336 -1.15 -26.69 7.81
N THR A 337 -0.94 -25.62 8.58
CA THR A 337 0.28 -24.82 8.56
C THR A 337 1.03 -24.94 9.89
N TYR A 338 2.36 -24.91 9.83
CA TYR A 338 3.26 -25.04 10.98
C TYR A 338 4.19 -23.80 11.01
N THR A 339 3.60 -22.63 11.32
CA THR A 339 4.28 -21.33 11.25
C THR A 339 5.45 -21.19 12.24
N ASP A 340 5.46 -21.95 13.33
CA ASP A 340 6.57 -22.05 14.26
C ASP A 340 7.85 -22.57 13.63
N LYS A 341 7.72 -23.47 12.63
CA LYS A 341 8.84 -24.06 11.92
C LYS A 341 9.49 -23.11 10.90
N LEU A 342 8.84 -22.00 10.53
CA LEU A 342 9.41 -20.98 9.65
C LEU A 342 10.62 -20.24 10.25
N LYS A 343 10.85 -20.39 11.55
CA LYS A 343 12.02 -19.83 12.25
C LYS A 343 13.28 -20.65 12.06
N GLU A 344 13.19 -21.85 11.54
CA GLU A 344 14.36 -22.70 11.38
C GLU A 344 15.37 -22.06 10.41
N GLY A 345 16.66 -22.03 10.85
CA GLY A 345 17.73 -21.41 10.08
C GLY A 345 17.79 -19.88 10.10
N LEU A 346 17.02 -19.21 11.02
CA LEU A 346 17.14 -17.78 11.28
C LEU A 346 18.02 -17.50 12.47
#